data_e75459434afd3f0b580550f6dabcae64
#
_entry.id   e75459434afd3f0b580550f6dabcae64
#
_cell.length_a   1.000
_cell.length_b   1.000
_cell.length_c   1.000
_cell.angle_alpha   90.00
_cell.angle_beta   90.00
_cell.angle_gamma   90.00
#
_symmetry.space_group_name_H-M   'P 1'
#
loop_
_entity.id
_entity.type
_entity.pdbx_description
1 polymer ?
#
loop_
_entity_poly.entity_id
_entity_poly.type
_entity_poly.pdbx_seq_one_letter_code
_entity_poly.pdbx_strand_id
1 'polypeptide(L)'
;KVINIGSAAKDLDISKFCYENSIGNFEFLRGIPGTLGGNIKMNAGCFGSTISDKLISCKIINRNGNIKKILKESLKFDYRFSSIPKDSIVIDAEFKAENKEKKVIKQMLKKITNERMTNQPINFRTGGSTFKNTSKESAWKLIDKINFRGKNIGGAKVSDMHANFLINNGNANSLDLELLGEEIRNKVKKKYNVSLDWELIRVGQFKKI
;
A
#
# COMPACT_ATOMS: atom_id res chain seq x y z
N LYS A 1 11.13 -21.81 -11.44
CA LYS A 1 11.78 -20.69 -12.16
C LYS A 1 11.97 -19.51 -11.19
N VAL A 2 12.91 -18.63 -11.52
CA VAL A 2 13.19 -17.39 -10.77
C VAL A 2 12.99 -16.22 -11.72
N ILE A 3 12.41 -15.13 -11.23
CA ILE A 3 12.29 -13.86 -11.93
C ILE A 3 13.03 -12.79 -11.11
N ASN A 4 13.88 -12.01 -11.77
CA ASN A 4 14.53 -10.85 -11.16
C ASN A 4 13.84 -9.57 -11.63
N ILE A 5 13.48 -8.70 -10.69
CA ILE A 5 12.69 -7.51 -10.96
C ILE A 5 13.38 -6.30 -10.32
N GLY A 6 13.62 -5.26 -11.12
CA GLY A 6 14.17 -3.99 -10.64
C GLY A 6 13.19 -3.24 -9.73
N SER A 7 13.71 -2.57 -8.72
CA SER A 7 12.90 -1.90 -7.69
C SER A 7 12.00 -0.76 -8.20
N ALA A 8 12.35 -0.14 -9.32
CA ALA A 8 11.59 0.93 -9.95
C ALA A 8 10.43 0.42 -10.86
N ALA A 9 10.35 -0.90 -11.08
CA ALA A 9 9.26 -1.48 -11.86
C ALA A 9 7.91 -1.22 -11.17
N LYS A 10 6.97 -0.69 -11.94
CA LYS A 10 5.61 -0.40 -11.43
C LYS A 10 4.82 -1.70 -11.27
N ASP A 11 4.01 -1.78 -10.24
CA ASP A 11 3.19 -2.94 -9.94
C ASP A 11 2.28 -3.37 -11.08
N LEU A 12 1.70 -2.40 -11.79
CA LEU A 12 0.90 -2.64 -12.99
C LEU A 12 1.71 -3.31 -14.11
N ASP A 13 2.94 -2.87 -14.32
CA ASP A 13 3.82 -3.41 -15.37
C ASP A 13 4.28 -4.81 -15.01
N ILE A 14 4.61 -5.06 -13.73
CA ILE A 14 4.96 -6.39 -13.22
C ILE A 14 3.78 -7.36 -13.43
N SER A 15 2.58 -6.96 -13.01
CA SER A 15 1.40 -7.82 -13.14
C SER A 15 1.04 -8.12 -14.60
N LYS A 16 1.24 -7.14 -15.51
CA LYS A 16 1.04 -7.30 -16.94
C LYS A 16 2.08 -8.26 -17.54
N PHE A 17 3.38 -8.04 -17.25
CA PHE A 17 4.46 -8.92 -17.69
C PHE A 17 4.24 -10.37 -17.24
N CYS A 18 3.87 -10.57 -15.97
CA CYS A 18 3.59 -11.89 -15.43
C CYS A 18 2.41 -12.56 -16.14
N TYR A 19 1.34 -11.83 -16.43
CA TYR A 19 0.22 -12.34 -17.24
C TYR A 19 0.66 -12.75 -18.65
N GLU A 20 1.43 -11.91 -19.34
CA GLU A 20 1.90 -12.17 -20.70
C GLU A 20 2.78 -13.42 -20.78
N ASN A 21 3.54 -13.71 -19.73
CA ASN A 21 4.48 -14.83 -19.62
C ASN A 21 3.94 -16.04 -18.84
N SER A 22 2.64 -16.09 -18.53
CA SER A 22 2.00 -17.18 -17.79
C SER A 22 2.62 -17.42 -16.39
N ILE A 23 3.05 -16.34 -15.71
CA ILE A 23 3.61 -16.37 -14.35
C ILE A 23 2.50 -15.94 -13.38
N GLY A 24 2.12 -16.86 -12.49
CA GLY A 24 1.13 -16.63 -11.44
C GLY A 24 1.69 -16.01 -10.17
N ASN A 25 0.77 -15.70 -9.24
CA ASN A 25 1.04 -15.21 -7.90
C ASN A 25 1.54 -13.75 -7.82
N PHE A 26 1.47 -12.99 -8.93
CA PHE A 26 1.74 -11.54 -8.98
C PHE A 26 0.49 -10.74 -9.33
N GLU A 27 -0.66 -11.39 -9.41
CA GLU A 27 -1.93 -10.75 -9.77
C GLU A 27 -2.35 -9.68 -8.76
N PHE A 28 -2.03 -9.86 -7.48
CA PHE A 28 -2.35 -8.92 -6.41
C PHE A 28 -1.70 -7.55 -6.62
N LEU A 29 -0.56 -7.46 -7.29
CA LEU A 29 0.11 -6.21 -7.64
C LEU A 29 -0.78 -5.28 -8.48
N ARG A 30 -1.74 -5.84 -9.24
CA ARG A 30 -2.77 -5.06 -9.92
C ARG A 30 -3.59 -4.20 -8.98
N GLY A 31 -3.68 -4.60 -7.72
CA GLY A 31 -4.40 -3.91 -6.65
C GLY A 31 -3.60 -2.83 -5.93
N ILE A 32 -2.30 -2.71 -6.17
CA ILE A 32 -1.39 -1.82 -5.44
C ILE A 32 -0.84 -0.75 -6.38
N PRO A 33 -1.05 0.54 -6.10
CA PRO A 33 -0.37 1.62 -6.83
C PRO A 33 1.02 1.84 -6.21
N GLY A 34 2.08 1.46 -6.92
CA GLY A 34 3.42 1.61 -6.39
C GLY A 34 4.51 1.03 -7.27
N THR A 35 5.66 0.80 -6.68
CA THR A 35 6.82 0.14 -7.29
C THR A 35 7.33 -0.97 -6.39
N LEU A 36 8.02 -1.93 -6.97
CA LEU A 36 8.53 -3.10 -6.27
C LEU A 36 9.34 -2.77 -5.01
N GLY A 37 10.23 -1.78 -5.09
CA GLY A 37 11.09 -1.42 -3.97
C GLY A 37 10.30 -0.93 -2.75
N GLY A 38 9.28 -0.11 -2.98
CA GLY A 38 8.35 0.33 -1.94
C GLY A 38 7.55 -0.83 -1.36
N ASN A 39 7.09 -1.74 -2.21
CA ASN A 39 6.34 -2.91 -1.76
C ASN A 39 7.17 -3.84 -0.88
N ILE A 40 8.43 -4.08 -1.22
CA ILE A 40 9.32 -4.91 -0.39
C ILE A 40 9.57 -4.23 0.96
N LYS A 41 9.81 -2.90 0.95
CA LYS A 41 10.03 -2.13 2.17
C LYS A 41 8.83 -2.17 3.11
N MET A 42 7.61 -2.11 2.56
CA MET A 42 6.35 -2.07 3.31
C MET A 42 5.72 -3.45 3.50
N ASN A 43 6.32 -4.52 2.96
CA ASN A 43 5.64 -5.81 2.82
C ASN A 43 4.21 -5.62 2.29
N ALA A 44 4.09 -4.90 1.17
CA ALA A 44 2.79 -4.57 0.62
C ALA A 44 2.03 -5.82 0.21
N GLY A 45 0.74 -5.80 0.45
CA GLY A 45 -0.13 -6.94 0.12
C GLY A 45 -1.59 -6.55 0.05
N CYS A 46 -2.33 -7.30 -0.73
CA CYS A 46 -3.78 -7.25 -0.83
C CYS A 46 -4.32 -8.56 -1.42
N PHE A 47 -5.62 -8.77 -1.34
CA PHE A 47 -6.28 -9.98 -1.86
C PHE A 47 -5.67 -11.29 -1.34
N GLY A 48 -5.23 -11.31 -0.08
CA GLY A 48 -4.68 -12.49 0.57
C GLY A 48 -3.24 -12.86 0.19
N SER A 49 -2.53 -11.98 -0.51
CA SER A 49 -1.11 -12.15 -0.87
C SER A 49 -0.27 -10.97 -0.46
N THR A 50 1.00 -11.21 -0.14
CA THR A 50 2.00 -10.20 0.18
C THR A 50 3.22 -10.36 -0.71
N ILE A 51 4.02 -9.29 -0.83
CA ILE A 51 5.23 -9.33 -1.66
C ILE A 51 6.26 -10.35 -1.12
N SER A 52 6.30 -10.56 0.20
CA SER A 52 7.21 -11.53 0.82
C SER A 52 6.86 -12.99 0.55
N ASP A 53 5.65 -13.31 0.11
CA ASP A 53 5.23 -14.73 -0.09
C ASP A 53 6.10 -15.46 -1.12
N LYS A 54 6.54 -14.75 -2.15
CA LYS A 54 7.36 -15.33 -3.24
C LYS A 54 8.77 -14.75 -3.31
N LEU A 55 9.15 -13.87 -2.38
CA LEU A 55 10.48 -13.29 -2.31
C LEU A 55 11.51 -14.38 -2.00
N ILE A 56 12.61 -14.39 -2.73
CA ILE A 56 13.80 -15.23 -2.48
C ILE A 56 14.89 -14.37 -1.84
N SER A 57 15.19 -13.23 -2.46
CA SER A 57 16.23 -12.32 -2.02
C SER A 57 15.99 -10.93 -2.55
N CYS A 58 16.63 -9.93 -1.96
CA CYS A 58 16.72 -8.60 -2.53
C CYS A 58 18.15 -8.05 -2.43
N LYS A 59 18.53 -7.21 -3.39
CA LYS A 59 19.73 -6.39 -3.28
C LYS A 59 19.36 -5.01 -2.74
N ILE A 60 20.14 -4.56 -1.79
CA ILE A 60 20.01 -3.22 -1.24
C ILE A 60 21.33 -2.45 -1.41
N ILE A 61 21.23 -1.13 -1.48
CA ILE A 61 22.35 -0.22 -1.40
C ILE A 61 22.18 0.67 -0.15
N ASN A 62 23.22 0.83 0.63
CA ASN A 62 23.23 1.72 1.79
C ASN A 62 23.72 3.14 1.41
N ARG A 63 23.72 4.07 2.37
CA ARG A 63 24.18 5.46 2.14
C ARG A 63 25.64 5.57 1.73
N ASN A 64 26.47 4.58 2.06
CA ASN A 64 27.89 4.53 1.71
C ASN A 64 28.15 3.93 0.32
N GLY A 65 27.11 3.60 -0.44
CA GLY A 65 27.21 2.97 -1.76
C GLY A 65 27.47 1.46 -1.71
N ASN A 66 27.53 0.84 -0.53
CA ASN A 66 27.75 -0.60 -0.43
C ASN A 66 26.50 -1.39 -0.81
N ILE A 67 26.66 -2.30 -1.77
CA ILE A 67 25.60 -3.20 -2.23
C ILE A 67 25.69 -4.52 -1.49
N LYS A 68 24.54 -4.99 -1.00
CA LYS A 68 24.42 -6.29 -0.32
C LYS A 68 23.20 -7.05 -0.82
N LYS A 69 23.37 -8.33 -1.13
CA LYS A 69 22.26 -9.27 -1.33
C LYS A 69 21.82 -9.82 0.02
N ILE A 70 20.52 -9.77 0.30
CA ILE A 70 19.93 -10.29 1.54
C ILE A 70 18.91 -11.35 1.15
N LEU A 71 19.02 -12.53 1.76
CA LEU A 71 18.04 -13.60 1.59
C LEU A 71 16.78 -13.31 2.40
N LYS A 72 15.64 -13.80 1.93
CA LYS A 72 14.35 -13.62 2.63
C LYS A 72 14.40 -14.12 4.07
N GLU A 73 15.05 -15.23 4.32
CA GLU A 73 15.17 -15.88 5.64
C GLU A 73 15.90 -15.00 6.67
N SER A 74 16.75 -14.08 6.19
CA SER A 74 17.46 -13.10 7.04
C SER A 74 16.62 -11.83 7.32
N LEU A 75 15.43 -11.74 6.73
CA LEU A 75 14.52 -10.62 6.89
C LEU A 75 13.26 -11.04 7.67
N LYS A 76 12.78 -10.13 8.51
CA LYS A 76 11.47 -10.26 9.16
C LYS A 76 10.45 -9.46 8.36
N PHE A 77 9.32 -10.07 8.08
CA PHE A 77 8.17 -9.45 7.43
C PHE A 77 6.94 -9.58 8.31
N ASP A 78 6.16 -8.51 8.39
CA ASP A 78 4.89 -8.46 9.09
C ASP A 78 3.94 -7.50 8.36
N TYR A 79 2.75 -7.30 8.88
CA TYR A 79 1.78 -6.34 8.31
C TYR A 79 2.38 -4.93 8.22
N ARG A 80 2.56 -4.44 6.98
CA ARG A 80 3.17 -3.13 6.68
C ARG A 80 4.56 -2.93 7.28
N PHE A 81 5.33 -4.01 7.36
CA PHE A 81 6.66 -3.98 7.93
C PHE A 81 7.62 -4.94 7.21
N SER A 82 8.86 -4.47 7.02
CA SER A 82 10.03 -5.33 6.75
C SER A 82 11.22 -4.86 7.57
N SER A 83 12.10 -5.79 7.94
CA SER A 83 13.34 -5.47 8.67
C SER A 83 14.47 -4.96 7.76
N ILE A 84 14.17 -4.59 6.51
CA ILE A 84 15.15 -3.92 5.63
C ILE A 84 15.66 -2.64 6.30
N PRO A 85 16.99 -2.42 6.38
CA PRO A 85 17.56 -1.26 7.05
C PRO A 85 16.95 0.06 6.56
N LYS A 86 16.70 0.99 7.51
CA LYS A 86 16.05 2.28 7.19
C LYS A 86 16.87 3.12 6.22
N ASP A 87 18.19 3.02 6.31
CA ASP A 87 19.13 3.80 5.50
C ASP A 87 19.54 3.11 4.19
N SER A 88 18.76 2.14 3.73
CA SER A 88 19.02 1.43 2.50
C SER A 88 17.85 1.54 1.51
N ILE A 89 18.22 1.44 0.24
CA ILE A 89 17.30 1.42 -0.89
C ILE A 89 17.38 0.03 -1.54
N VAL A 90 16.23 -0.57 -1.83
CA VAL A 90 16.17 -1.81 -2.62
C VAL A 90 16.51 -1.48 -4.06
N ILE A 91 17.39 -2.27 -4.68
CA ILE A 91 17.80 -2.11 -6.09
C ILE A 91 17.00 -3.05 -6.98
N ASP A 92 17.01 -4.33 -6.65
CA ASP A 92 16.28 -5.41 -7.33
C ASP A 92 15.93 -6.53 -6.35
N ALA A 93 15.07 -7.44 -6.79
CA ALA A 93 14.75 -8.62 -6.01
C ALA A 93 14.43 -9.82 -6.89
N GLU A 94 14.75 -10.99 -6.36
CA GLU A 94 14.48 -12.29 -6.96
C GLU A 94 13.24 -12.92 -6.33
N PHE A 95 12.36 -13.44 -7.17
CA PHE A 95 11.12 -14.08 -6.74
C PHE A 95 10.96 -15.46 -7.35
N LYS A 96 10.30 -16.35 -6.60
CA LYS A 96 9.87 -17.63 -7.12
C LYS A 96 8.76 -17.43 -8.14
N ALA A 97 8.99 -17.85 -9.37
CA ALA A 97 8.04 -17.80 -10.47
C ALA A 97 7.41 -19.19 -10.68
N GLU A 98 6.08 -19.23 -10.73
CA GLU A 98 5.30 -20.43 -10.95
C GLU A 98 4.47 -20.28 -12.22
N ASN A 99 4.45 -21.32 -13.06
CA ASN A 99 3.60 -21.32 -14.24
C ASN A 99 2.13 -21.41 -13.83
N LYS A 100 1.29 -20.59 -14.48
CA LYS A 100 -0.15 -20.58 -14.27
C LYS A 100 -0.87 -20.28 -15.58
N GLU A 101 -2.00 -20.92 -15.80
CA GLU A 101 -2.78 -20.70 -17.01
C GLU A 101 -3.18 -19.22 -17.16
N LYS A 102 -2.94 -18.67 -18.34
CA LYS A 102 -3.31 -17.27 -18.66
C LYS A 102 -4.78 -16.95 -18.36
N LYS A 103 -5.68 -17.90 -18.60
CA LYS A 103 -7.10 -17.73 -18.31
C LYS A 103 -7.36 -17.47 -16.84
N VAL A 104 -6.69 -18.22 -15.96
CA VAL A 104 -6.82 -18.07 -14.49
C VAL A 104 -6.24 -16.74 -14.02
N ILE A 105 -5.04 -16.37 -14.51
CA ILE A 105 -4.43 -15.08 -14.21
C ILE A 105 -5.37 -13.93 -14.65
N LYS A 106 -5.89 -14.00 -15.89
CA LYS A 106 -6.81 -12.97 -16.44
C LYS A 106 -8.07 -12.81 -15.59
N GLN A 107 -8.66 -13.91 -15.14
CA GLN A 107 -9.83 -13.88 -14.27
C GLN A 107 -9.53 -13.17 -12.94
N MET A 108 -8.38 -13.47 -12.31
CA MET A 108 -7.97 -12.82 -11.07
C MET A 108 -7.70 -11.33 -11.26
N LEU A 109 -6.97 -10.95 -12.34
CA LEU A 109 -6.73 -9.54 -12.66
C LEU A 109 -8.04 -8.76 -12.87
N LYS A 110 -9.01 -9.36 -13.57
CA LYS A 110 -10.34 -8.76 -13.77
C LYS A 110 -11.08 -8.61 -12.43
N LYS A 111 -11.07 -9.63 -11.59
CA LYS A 111 -11.68 -9.57 -10.25
C LYS A 111 -11.08 -8.43 -9.42
N ILE A 112 -9.75 -8.36 -9.32
CA ILE A 112 -9.05 -7.30 -8.56
C ILE A 112 -9.39 -5.92 -9.10
N THR A 113 -9.39 -5.76 -10.43
CA THR A 113 -9.73 -4.47 -11.06
C THR A 113 -11.16 -4.04 -10.72
N ASN A 114 -12.13 -4.95 -10.86
CA ASN A 114 -13.53 -4.67 -10.57
C ASN A 114 -13.75 -4.32 -9.10
N GLU A 115 -13.17 -5.09 -8.16
CA GLU A 115 -13.28 -4.81 -6.73
C GLU A 115 -12.71 -3.43 -6.36
N ARG A 116 -11.59 -3.03 -6.97
CA ARG A 116 -11.04 -1.69 -6.77
C ARG A 116 -11.95 -0.59 -7.32
N MET A 117 -12.45 -0.78 -8.54
CA MET A 117 -13.36 0.20 -9.17
C MET A 117 -14.65 0.38 -8.36
N THR A 118 -15.15 -0.70 -7.77
CA THR A 118 -16.40 -0.66 -6.98
C THR A 118 -16.19 -0.08 -5.58
N ASN A 119 -15.02 -0.32 -4.95
CA ASN A 119 -14.84 -0.07 -3.51
C ASN A 119 -13.85 1.06 -3.19
N GLN A 120 -13.09 1.58 -4.15
CA GLN A 120 -12.06 2.58 -3.91
C GLN A 120 -12.23 3.81 -4.81
N PRO A 121 -11.95 5.02 -4.31
CA PRO A 121 -12.09 6.26 -5.06
C PRO A 121 -10.92 6.47 -6.05
N ILE A 122 -10.74 5.53 -6.99
CA ILE A 122 -9.57 5.50 -7.90
C ILE A 122 -9.51 6.68 -8.87
N ASN A 123 -10.63 7.37 -9.09
CA ASN A 123 -10.73 8.54 -9.97
C ASN A 123 -10.47 9.87 -9.21
N PHE A 124 -10.18 9.81 -7.91
CA PHE A 124 -9.89 10.98 -7.11
C PHE A 124 -8.40 11.05 -6.74
N ARG A 125 -7.92 12.26 -6.48
CA ARG A 125 -6.57 12.46 -5.93
C ARG A 125 -6.57 12.01 -4.48
N THR A 126 -5.90 10.90 -4.19
CA THR A 126 -5.80 10.31 -2.85
C THR A 126 -4.45 9.64 -2.66
N GLY A 127 -3.98 9.57 -1.44
CA GLY A 127 -2.79 8.81 -1.06
C GLY A 127 -3.07 7.33 -0.78
N GLY A 128 -4.30 6.84 -1.03
CA GLY A 128 -4.70 5.48 -0.68
C GLY A 128 -5.29 5.39 0.73
N SER A 129 -5.18 4.20 1.34
CA SER A 129 -5.63 4.01 2.72
C SER A 129 -4.89 4.93 3.67
N THR A 130 -5.63 5.74 4.41
CA THR A 130 -5.08 6.75 5.32
C THR A 130 -4.49 6.15 6.59
N PHE A 131 -5.18 5.14 7.15
CA PHE A 131 -4.79 4.48 8.38
C PHE A 131 -4.59 2.98 8.18
N LYS A 132 -3.67 2.40 8.96
CA LYS A 132 -3.49 0.96 9.05
C LYS A 132 -4.71 0.32 9.71
N ASN A 133 -5.02 -0.91 9.31
CA ASN A 133 -6.00 -1.70 10.05
C ASN A 133 -5.44 -2.04 11.43
N THR A 134 -6.33 -2.12 12.41
CA THR A 134 -5.99 -2.58 13.76
C THR A 134 -6.04 -4.11 13.82
N SER A 135 -5.50 -4.69 14.88
CA SER A 135 -5.60 -6.13 15.13
C SER A 135 -7.04 -6.62 15.37
N LYS A 136 -7.94 -5.72 15.76
CA LYS A 136 -9.33 -6.06 16.11
C LYS A 136 -10.31 -5.76 14.99
N GLU A 137 -10.10 -4.67 14.23
CA GLU A 137 -11.06 -4.22 13.25
C GLU A 137 -10.39 -3.39 12.15
N SER A 138 -10.97 -3.40 10.95
CA SER A 138 -10.52 -2.57 9.84
C SER A 138 -10.75 -1.09 10.13
N ALA A 139 -9.77 -0.24 9.78
CA ALA A 139 -9.85 1.21 10.01
C ALA A 139 -11.11 1.83 9.38
N TRP A 140 -11.47 1.42 8.16
CA TRP A 140 -12.64 1.95 7.49
C TRP A 140 -13.95 1.72 8.27
N LYS A 141 -14.10 0.55 8.95
CA LYS A 141 -15.29 0.27 9.79
C LYS A 141 -15.36 1.19 10.99
N LEU A 142 -14.22 1.45 11.65
CA LEU A 142 -14.17 2.37 12.78
C LEU A 142 -14.54 3.80 12.36
N ILE A 143 -14.10 4.23 11.16
CA ILE A 143 -14.40 5.55 10.62
C ILE A 143 -15.88 5.65 10.21
N ASP A 144 -16.44 4.59 9.64
CA ASP A 144 -17.88 4.51 9.36
C ASP A 144 -18.73 4.63 10.64
N LYS A 145 -18.37 3.91 11.68
CA LYS A 145 -19.07 3.92 12.95
C LYS A 145 -19.09 5.30 13.65
N ILE A 146 -18.21 6.22 13.27
CA ILE A 146 -18.23 7.62 13.73
C ILE A 146 -18.92 8.55 12.73
N ASN A 147 -19.52 8.02 11.65
CA ASN A 147 -20.26 8.76 10.60
C ASN A 147 -19.40 9.82 9.91
N PHE A 148 -18.19 9.47 9.49
CA PHE A 148 -17.25 10.41 8.87
C PHE A 148 -17.24 10.42 7.35
N ARG A 149 -17.97 9.50 6.66
CA ARG A 149 -18.11 9.60 5.20
C ARG A 149 -18.62 10.96 4.79
N GLY A 150 -18.02 11.53 3.78
CA GLY A 150 -18.38 12.85 3.25
C GLY A 150 -17.99 14.04 4.10
N LYS A 151 -17.47 13.86 5.32
CA LYS A 151 -16.96 14.95 6.15
C LYS A 151 -15.74 15.58 5.51
N ASN A 152 -15.62 16.90 5.64
CA ASN A 152 -14.54 17.67 5.05
C ASN A 152 -13.93 18.69 6.03
N ILE A 153 -12.66 19.01 5.79
CA ILE A 153 -11.95 20.17 6.36
C ILE A 153 -11.23 20.84 5.18
N GLY A 154 -11.51 22.13 4.96
CA GLY A 154 -11.02 22.83 3.78
C GLY A 154 -11.37 22.07 2.50
N GLY A 155 -10.37 21.81 1.67
CA GLY A 155 -10.52 21.02 0.44
C GLY A 155 -10.37 19.51 0.61
N ALA A 156 -10.05 19.02 1.81
CA ALA A 156 -9.93 17.59 2.10
C ALA A 156 -11.30 16.98 2.46
N LYS A 157 -11.60 15.79 1.95
CA LYS A 157 -12.86 15.10 2.22
C LYS A 157 -12.62 13.61 2.50
N VAL A 158 -13.37 13.03 3.44
CA VAL A 158 -13.47 11.57 3.59
C VAL A 158 -14.31 11.04 2.42
N SER A 159 -13.78 10.08 1.69
CA SER A 159 -14.48 9.51 0.53
C SER A 159 -15.82 8.89 0.95
N ASP A 160 -16.86 9.18 0.17
CA ASP A 160 -18.17 8.55 0.33
C ASP A 160 -18.13 7.06 -0.04
N MET A 161 -17.20 6.66 -0.93
CA MET A 161 -17.05 5.29 -1.39
C MET A 161 -16.31 4.42 -0.38
N HIS A 162 -15.25 4.95 0.28
CA HIS A 162 -14.43 4.18 1.22
C HIS A 162 -13.92 5.07 2.36
N ALA A 163 -14.42 4.86 3.56
CA ALA A 163 -14.18 5.75 4.71
C ALA A 163 -12.71 5.91 5.12
N ASN A 164 -11.84 4.95 4.80
CA ASN A 164 -10.39 5.05 5.09
C ASN A 164 -9.59 5.73 3.96
N PHE A 165 -10.26 6.46 3.05
CA PHE A 165 -9.61 7.24 2.00
C PHE A 165 -9.93 8.72 2.17
N LEU A 166 -8.89 9.52 2.37
CA LEU A 166 -9.00 10.96 2.26
C LEU A 166 -8.73 11.36 0.80
N ILE A 167 -9.60 12.19 0.26
CA ILE A 167 -9.51 12.68 -1.12
C ILE A 167 -9.29 14.19 -1.12
N ASN A 168 -8.50 14.66 -2.09
CA ASN A 168 -8.42 16.08 -2.42
C ASN A 168 -9.55 16.41 -3.39
N ASN A 169 -10.52 17.19 -2.92
CA ASN A 169 -11.70 17.59 -3.71
C ASN A 169 -11.43 18.84 -4.60
N GLY A 170 -10.14 19.02 -4.99
CA GLY A 170 -9.73 20.05 -5.94
C GLY A 170 -8.70 21.04 -5.38
N ASN A 171 -8.89 21.53 -4.18
CA ASN A 171 -8.10 22.60 -3.57
C ASN A 171 -7.60 22.32 -2.14
N ALA A 172 -7.55 21.04 -1.72
CA ALA A 172 -6.99 20.69 -0.42
C ALA A 172 -5.48 20.97 -0.38
N ASN A 173 -5.03 21.56 0.70
CA ASN A 173 -3.63 21.60 1.08
C ASN A 173 -3.29 20.39 2.00
N SER A 174 -2.01 20.20 2.31
CA SER A 174 -1.57 19.08 3.16
C SER A 174 -2.10 19.20 4.60
N LEU A 175 -2.25 20.42 5.11
CA LEU A 175 -2.79 20.66 6.45
C LEU A 175 -4.26 20.26 6.56
N ASP A 176 -5.08 20.53 5.54
CA ASP A 176 -6.49 20.10 5.51
C ASP A 176 -6.60 18.57 5.65
N LEU A 177 -5.77 17.82 4.90
CA LEU A 177 -5.74 16.36 4.96
C LEU A 177 -5.28 15.86 6.33
N GLU A 178 -4.28 16.51 6.92
CA GLU A 178 -3.76 16.11 8.22
C GLU A 178 -4.75 16.42 9.35
N LEU A 179 -5.35 17.62 9.35
CA LEU A 179 -6.36 17.98 10.35
C LEU A 179 -7.57 17.05 10.29
N LEU A 180 -8.05 16.71 9.08
CA LEU A 180 -9.15 15.78 8.91
C LEU A 180 -8.78 14.38 9.44
N GLY A 181 -7.57 13.92 9.17
CA GLY A 181 -7.07 12.65 9.69
C GLY A 181 -6.93 12.66 11.23
N GLU A 182 -6.41 13.72 11.83
CA GLU A 182 -6.30 13.83 13.29
C GLU A 182 -7.68 13.94 13.94
N GLU A 183 -8.66 14.61 13.33
CA GLU A 183 -10.03 14.62 13.83
C GLU A 183 -10.64 13.21 13.86
N ILE A 184 -10.44 12.42 12.80
CA ILE A 184 -10.85 11.01 12.75
C ILE A 184 -10.22 10.22 13.90
N ARG A 185 -8.88 10.34 14.07
CA ARG A 185 -8.13 9.63 15.12
C ARG A 185 -8.69 9.96 16.52
N ASN A 186 -8.88 11.24 16.79
CA ASN A 186 -9.39 11.71 18.07
C ASN A 186 -10.80 11.18 18.36
N LYS A 187 -11.71 11.21 17.37
CA LYS A 187 -13.08 10.70 17.55
C LYS A 187 -13.13 9.18 17.70
N VAL A 188 -12.36 8.44 16.93
CA VAL A 188 -12.24 6.98 17.08
C VAL A 188 -11.67 6.63 18.46
N LYS A 189 -10.62 7.31 18.90
CA LYS A 189 -10.02 7.12 20.22
C LYS A 189 -11.00 7.42 21.34
N LYS A 190 -11.73 8.55 21.24
CA LYS A 190 -12.73 8.95 22.25
C LYS A 190 -13.87 7.95 22.34
N LYS A 191 -14.39 7.43 21.21
CA LYS A 191 -15.59 6.59 21.18
C LYS A 191 -15.29 5.12 21.43
N TYR A 192 -14.15 4.59 20.95
CA TYR A 192 -13.86 3.16 20.96
C TYR A 192 -12.59 2.79 21.75
N ASN A 193 -11.87 3.77 22.29
CA ASN A 193 -10.56 3.60 22.93
C ASN A 193 -9.53 2.90 22.02
N VAL A 194 -9.62 3.10 20.69
CA VAL A 194 -8.73 2.55 19.68
C VAL A 194 -7.91 3.69 19.07
N SER A 195 -6.59 3.54 19.03
CA SER A 195 -5.69 4.45 18.34
C SER A 195 -5.50 3.98 16.90
N LEU A 196 -5.79 4.83 15.92
CA LEU A 196 -5.48 4.59 14.52
C LEU A 196 -4.07 5.05 14.20
N ASP A 197 -3.28 4.19 13.57
CA ASP A 197 -1.95 4.53 13.08
C ASP A 197 -2.01 4.97 11.62
N TRP A 198 -1.32 6.06 11.30
CA TRP A 198 -1.18 6.52 9.93
C TRP A 198 -0.48 5.46 9.08
N GLU A 199 -1.04 5.16 7.90
CA GLU A 199 -0.35 4.43 6.84
C GLU A 199 0.38 5.40 5.91
N LEU A 200 -0.18 6.58 5.71
CA LEU A 200 0.46 7.67 4.95
C LEU A 200 1.65 8.24 5.72
N ILE A 201 2.77 8.41 5.03
CA ILE A 201 3.97 9.00 5.59
C ILE A 201 3.91 10.52 5.40
N ARG A 202 3.96 11.27 6.50
CA ARG A 202 4.01 12.72 6.49
C ARG A 202 5.45 13.20 6.41
N VAL A 203 5.76 14.05 5.43
CA VAL A 203 7.10 14.58 5.20
C VAL A 203 7.04 16.11 5.20
N GLY A 204 7.95 16.73 5.95
CA GLY A 204 8.03 18.18 6.09
C GLY A 204 7.71 18.66 7.50
N GLN A 205 7.71 19.97 7.66
CA GLN A 205 7.33 20.64 8.90
C GLN A 205 6.28 21.69 8.59
N PHE A 206 5.25 21.81 9.42
CA PHE A 206 4.33 22.92 9.35
C PHE A 206 5.06 24.20 9.80
N LYS A 207 5.04 25.24 8.96
CA LYS A 207 5.32 26.58 9.46
C LYS A 207 4.14 26.93 10.39
N LYS A 208 4.45 27.17 11.68
CA LYS A 208 3.50 27.89 12.54
C LYS A 208 3.25 29.24 11.88
N ILE A 209 2.02 29.46 11.44
CA ILE A 209 1.52 30.78 10.98
C ILE A 209 1.32 31.63 12.23
#